data_8c40670283f1d959083045ea192e1253
#
_entry.id   8c40670283f1d959083045ea192e1253
#
_cell.length_a   1.000
_cell.length_b   1.000
_cell.length_c   1.000
_cell.angle_alpha   90.00
_cell.angle_beta   90.00
_cell.angle_gamma   90.00
#
_symmetry.space_group_name_H-M   'P 1'
#
loop_
_entity.id
_entity.type
_entity.pdbx_description
1 polymer ?
#
loop_
_entity_poly.entity_id
_entity_poly.type
_entity_poly.pdbx_seq_one_letter_code
_entity_poly.pdbx_strand_id
1 'polypeptide(L)'
;MKVLYPVCTIFVLKIDMPMDILFLVGGLLLILLGANGLTDGAASVAKRFHIPSIVIGLTIVAFGTSAPELTVSISSALKGSADIAIGNVVGSNTFNTLMIVGCTALFAPIAITRNTLKREIPLCILSSIALLICANDVFLDGSGENILSITDGLLLLCFFAIFLSYTFAIAKRDGSMKEPEKEHLQEEDEIRLLPAWKSALYILGGLAGLIIGGNFFVDGASGIARGLGVSESIIGLTLVAGGTSLPELATSIVAALKKNPEIAIGNVIGSNLFNIFFVLGCSASITPLRLTGITNF
;
A
#
# COMPACT_ATOMS: atom_id res chain seq x y z
N MET A 1 -45.37 32.21 -6.11
CA MET A 1 -44.65 31.98 -4.86
C MET A 1 -43.72 30.77 -5.00
N LYS A 2 -42.68 30.86 -5.87
CA LYS A 2 -41.70 29.77 -6.14
C LYS A 2 -40.37 30.37 -6.64
N VAL A 3 -39.66 31.16 -5.84
CA VAL A 3 -38.33 31.68 -6.23
C VAL A 3 -37.37 31.82 -5.03
N LEU A 4 -37.68 31.24 -3.87
CA LEU A 4 -36.82 31.44 -2.66
C LEU A 4 -35.96 30.22 -2.25
N TYR A 5 -35.95 29.14 -3.03
CA TYR A 5 -35.23 27.92 -2.63
C TYR A 5 -33.77 27.75 -3.12
N PRO A 6 -33.26 28.41 -4.18
CA PRO A 6 -31.89 28.18 -4.61
C PRO A 6 -30.84 28.95 -3.79
N VAL A 7 -31.22 30.05 -3.12
CA VAL A 7 -30.23 30.89 -2.40
C VAL A 7 -29.85 30.29 -1.05
N CYS A 8 -30.77 29.59 -0.38
CA CYS A 8 -30.51 28.97 0.92
C CYS A 8 -29.66 27.69 0.79
N THR A 9 -29.84 26.92 -0.30
CA THR A 9 -29.06 25.71 -0.58
C THR A 9 -27.61 26.03 -0.94
N ILE A 10 -27.37 27.15 -1.65
CA ILE A 10 -25.99 27.62 -1.97
C ILE A 10 -25.27 28.14 -0.71
N PHE A 11 -26.03 28.64 0.28
CA PHE A 11 -25.42 29.17 1.51
C PHE A 11 -25.07 28.07 2.51
N VAL A 12 -25.81 26.95 2.55
CA VAL A 12 -25.51 25.77 3.40
C VAL A 12 -24.35 24.97 2.84
N LEU A 13 -24.23 24.87 1.51
CA LEU A 13 -23.08 24.21 0.85
C LEU A 13 -21.74 24.99 1.00
N LYS A 14 -21.79 26.24 1.42
CA LYS A 14 -20.60 27.12 1.59
C LYS A 14 -19.94 27.01 2.97
N ILE A 15 -20.55 26.33 3.95
CA ILE A 15 -20.05 26.35 5.33
C ILE A 15 -18.99 25.27 5.57
N ASP A 16 -19.04 24.14 4.86
CA ASP A 16 -18.12 23.03 5.07
C ASP A 16 -16.90 23.06 4.13
N MET A 17 -16.97 23.73 2.99
CA MET A 17 -15.88 23.81 2.00
C MET A 17 -14.54 24.31 2.57
N PRO A 18 -14.47 25.28 3.50
CA PRO A 18 -13.20 25.67 4.13
C PRO A 18 -12.58 24.57 4.99
N MET A 19 -13.41 23.74 5.65
CA MET A 19 -12.95 22.63 6.47
C MET A 19 -12.44 21.50 5.60
N ASP A 20 -13.14 21.17 4.52
CA ASP A 20 -12.72 20.17 3.55
C ASP A 20 -11.39 20.53 2.88
N ILE A 21 -11.19 21.80 2.54
CA ILE A 21 -9.91 22.31 2.03
C ILE A 21 -8.81 22.19 3.10
N LEU A 22 -9.12 22.53 4.36
CA LEU A 22 -8.17 22.39 5.47
C LEU A 22 -7.76 20.92 5.66
N PHE A 23 -8.72 19.99 5.61
CA PHE A 23 -8.43 18.56 5.69
C PHE A 23 -7.64 18.08 4.49
N LEU A 24 -7.97 18.50 3.27
CA LEU A 24 -7.23 18.15 2.06
C LEU A 24 -5.75 18.60 2.14
N VAL A 25 -5.54 19.89 2.44
CA VAL A 25 -4.19 20.49 2.49
C VAL A 25 -3.41 19.96 3.71
N GLY A 26 -4.05 19.91 4.88
CA GLY A 26 -3.44 19.35 6.10
C GLY A 26 -3.10 17.88 5.95
N GLY A 27 -3.99 17.11 5.33
CA GLY A 27 -3.75 15.70 5.00
C GLY A 27 -2.56 15.52 4.06
N LEU A 28 -2.50 16.31 2.99
CA LEU A 28 -1.37 16.28 2.05
C LEU A 28 -0.04 16.61 2.72
N LEU A 29 -0.02 17.63 3.58
CA LEU A 29 1.20 17.98 4.33
C LEU A 29 1.64 16.87 5.28
N LEU A 30 0.69 16.23 5.99
CA LEU A 30 0.98 15.08 6.86
C LEU A 30 1.50 13.88 6.07
N ILE A 31 0.92 13.59 4.89
CA ILE A 31 1.40 12.54 3.99
C ILE A 31 2.85 12.81 3.58
N LEU A 32 3.17 14.00 3.13
CA LEU A 32 4.52 14.36 2.70
C LEU A 32 5.54 14.30 3.84
N LEU A 33 5.18 14.82 5.01
CA LEU A 33 6.04 14.75 6.20
C LEU A 33 6.21 13.30 6.68
N GLY A 34 5.13 12.53 6.67
CA GLY A 34 5.13 11.11 7.03
C GLY A 34 6.00 10.28 6.10
N ALA A 35 5.86 10.47 4.79
CA ALA A 35 6.68 9.79 3.78
C ALA A 35 8.17 10.13 3.92
N ASN A 36 8.49 11.41 4.17
CA ASN A 36 9.86 11.84 4.43
C ASN A 36 10.44 11.17 5.67
N GLY A 37 9.69 11.17 6.78
CA GLY A 37 10.13 10.54 8.03
C GLY A 37 10.32 9.04 7.88
N LEU A 38 9.33 8.35 7.30
CA LEU A 38 9.40 6.91 7.06
C LEU A 38 10.62 6.53 6.21
N THR A 39 10.85 7.24 5.11
CA THR A 39 11.98 6.98 4.21
C THR A 39 13.33 7.19 4.91
N ASP A 40 13.49 8.28 5.66
CA ASP A 40 14.75 8.57 6.39
C ASP A 40 15.00 7.55 7.50
N GLY A 41 13.96 7.19 8.25
CA GLY A 41 14.03 6.17 9.28
C GLY A 41 14.40 4.81 8.71
N ALA A 42 13.74 4.41 7.62
CA ALA A 42 13.97 3.15 6.91
C ALA A 42 15.39 3.06 6.34
N ALA A 43 15.84 4.10 5.63
CA ALA A 43 17.21 4.18 5.09
C ALA A 43 18.28 4.14 6.19
N SER A 44 18.03 4.81 7.32
CA SER A 44 18.95 4.78 8.46
C SER A 44 19.04 3.40 9.12
N VAL A 45 17.91 2.65 9.21
CA VAL A 45 17.88 1.26 9.69
C VAL A 45 18.66 0.36 8.73
N ALA A 46 18.41 0.46 7.42
CA ALA A 46 19.11 -0.29 6.39
C ALA A 46 20.62 -0.13 6.52
N LYS A 47 21.10 1.11 6.57
CA LYS A 47 22.53 1.44 6.69
C LYS A 47 23.14 0.99 8.02
N ARG A 48 22.43 1.16 9.14
CA ARG A 48 22.90 0.79 10.48
C ARG A 48 23.11 -0.71 10.65
N PHE A 49 22.17 -1.50 10.17
CA PHE A 49 22.19 -2.96 10.34
C PHE A 49 22.78 -3.69 9.13
N HIS A 50 23.30 -2.95 8.14
CA HIS A 50 23.84 -3.50 6.89
C HIS A 50 22.83 -4.41 6.17
N ILE A 51 21.55 -4.02 6.22
CA ILE A 51 20.45 -4.71 5.55
C ILE A 51 20.24 -4.04 4.19
N PRO A 52 20.13 -4.79 3.08
CA PRO A 52 19.79 -4.22 1.78
C PRO A 52 18.53 -3.35 1.84
N SER A 53 18.56 -2.17 1.21
CA SER A 53 17.43 -1.23 1.22
C SER A 53 16.15 -1.84 0.66
N ILE A 54 16.26 -2.76 -0.32
CA ILE A 54 15.13 -3.51 -0.86
C ILE A 54 14.40 -4.34 0.21
N VAL A 55 15.14 -4.96 1.14
CA VAL A 55 14.56 -5.77 2.23
C VAL A 55 13.73 -4.90 3.18
N ILE A 56 14.21 -3.71 3.50
CA ILE A 56 13.47 -2.75 4.35
C ILE A 56 12.21 -2.28 3.63
N GLY A 57 12.31 -2.01 2.32
CA GLY A 57 11.15 -1.69 1.47
C GLY A 57 10.12 -2.83 1.45
N LEU A 58 10.57 -4.05 1.20
CA LEU A 58 9.74 -5.27 1.15
C LEU A 58 9.08 -5.63 2.49
N THR A 59 9.56 -5.11 3.61
CA THR A 59 9.09 -5.51 4.95
C THR A 59 8.52 -4.34 5.73
N ILE A 60 9.36 -3.56 6.41
CA ILE A 60 8.94 -2.52 7.35
C ILE A 60 8.07 -1.46 6.65
N VAL A 61 8.51 -1.01 5.48
CA VAL A 61 7.80 0.04 4.74
C VAL A 61 6.47 -0.52 4.20
N ALA A 62 6.52 -1.64 3.47
CA ALA A 62 5.33 -2.26 2.88
C ALA A 62 4.29 -2.66 3.94
N PHE A 63 4.70 -3.29 5.05
CA PHE A 63 3.79 -3.65 6.14
C PHE A 63 3.10 -2.42 6.73
N GLY A 64 3.87 -1.36 6.95
CA GLY A 64 3.33 -0.16 7.58
C GLY A 64 2.36 0.59 6.68
N THR A 65 2.69 0.71 5.40
CA THR A 65 1.83 1.43 4.44
C THR A 65 0.59 0.63 4.08
N SER A 66 0.63 -0.72 4.07
CA SER A 66 -0.53 -1.59 3.82
C SER A 66 -1.41 -1.85 5.05
N ALA A 67 -1.18 -1.18 6.18
CA ALA A 67 -2.03 -1.28 7.37
C ALA A 67 -3.48 -0.79 7.13
N PRO A 68 -3.75 0.26 6.34
CA PRO A 68 -5.10 0.64 5.96
C PRO A 68 -5.84 -0.46 5.20
N GLU A 69 -5.18 -1.11 4.22
CA GLU A 69 -5.73 -2.21 3.44
C GLU A 69 -6.12 -3.38 4.33
N LEU A 70 -5.28 -3.73 5.30
CA LEU A 70 -5.57 -4.78 6.29
C LEU A 70 -6.83 -4.43 7.09
N THR A 71 -6.92 -3.20 7.57
CA THR A 71 -8.05 -2.73 8.37
C THR A 71 -9.36 -2.76 7.57
N VAL A 72 -9.34 -2.25 6.34
CA VAL A 72 -10.50 -2.23 5.45
C VAL A 72 -10.93 -3.66 5.10
N SER A 73 -10.00 -4.53 4.71
CA SER A 73 -10.33 -5.89 4.28
C SER A 73 -10.86 -6.75 5.43
N ILE A 74 -10.24 -6.72 6.61
CA ILE A 74 -10.75 -7.45 7.79
C ILE A 74 -12.11 -6.90 8.22
N SER A 75 -12.27 -5.59 8.29
CA SER A 75 -13.54 -4.98 8.68
C SER A 75 -14.67 -5.34 7.70
N SER A 76 -14.38 -5.36 6.40
CA SER A 76 -15.34 -5.75 5.36
C SER A 76 -15.68 -7.23 5.43
N ALA A 77 -14.69 -8.10 5.63
CA ALA A 77 -14.89 -9.53 5.83
C ALA A 77 -15.82 -9.81 7.02
N LEU A 78 -15.57 -9.19 8.17
CA LEU A 78 -16.39 -9.32 9.38
C LEU A 78 -17.84 -8.82 9.18
N LYS A 79 -18.04 -7.84 8.29
CA LYS A 79 -19.38 -7.33 7.92
C LYS A 79 -20.07 -8.15 6.84
N GLY A 80 -19.44 -9.23 6.36
CA GLY A 80 -19.98 -10.06 5.28
C GLY A 80 -19.90 -9.44 3.89
N SER A 81 -19.05 -8.40 3.72
CA SER A 81 -18.84 -7.71 2.44
C SER A 81 -17.54 -8.22 1.77
N ALA A 82 -17.54 -9.49 1.37
CA ALA A 82 -16.37 -10.16 0.79
C ALA A 82 -15.85 -9.48 -0.48
N ASP A 83 -16.76 -9.02 -1.36
CA ASP A 83 -16.41 -8.31 -2.60
C ASP A 83 -15.60 -7.03 -2.32
N ILE A 84 -15.88 -6.33 -1.21
CA ILE A 84 -15.10 -5.14 -0.81
C ILE A 84 -13.72 -5.57 -0.30
N ALA A 85 -13.63 -6.65 0.48
CA ALA A 85 -12.34 -7.12 1.01
C ALA A 85 -11.40 -7.55 -0.11
N ILE A 86 -11.88 -8.32 -1.08
CA ILE A 86 -11.10 -8.79 -2.24
C ILE A 86 -10.82 -7.63 -3.19
N GLY A 87 -11.83 -6.82 -3.50
CA GLY A 87 -11.73 -5.66 -4.39
C GLY A 87 -10.71 -4.63 -3.89
N ASN A 88 -10.65 -4.40 -2.57
CA ASN A 88 -9.65 -3.54 -1.96
C ASN A 88 -8.22 -4.04 -2.24
N VAL A 89 -7.95 -5.32 -2.04
CA VAL A 89 -6.61 -5.90 -2.26
C VAL A 89 -6.24 -5.92 -3.75
N VAL A 90 -7.14 -6.40 -4.62
CA VAL A 90 -6.88 -6.45 -6.06
C VAL A 90 -6.74 -5.04 -6.64
N GLY A 91 -7.60 -4.12 -6.20
CA GLY A 91 -7.54 -2.71 -6.59
C GLY A 91 -6.24 -2.04 -6.16
N SER A 92 -5.84 -2.21 -4.89
CA SER A 92 -4.57 -1.67 -4.37
C SER A 92 -3.37 -2.25 -5.12
N ASN A 93 -3.34 -3.54 -5.41
CA ASN A 93 -2.24 -4.17 -6.16
C ASN A 93 -2.16 -3.65 -7.61
N THR A 94 -3.31 -3.44 -8.24
CA THR A 94 -3.39 -2.83 -9.59
C THR A 94 -2.91 -1.38 -9.55
N PHE A 95 -3.36 -0.61 -8.56
CA PHE A 95 -2.93 0.77 -8.34
C PHE A 95 -1.43 0.86 -8.05
N ASN A 96 -0.90 -0.01 -7.20
CA ASN A 96 0.52 -0.08 -6.89
C ASN A 96 1.36 -0.36 -8.15
N THR A 97 0.94 -1.34 -8.95
CA THR A 97 1.69 -1.78 -10.12
C THR A 97 1.64 -0.77 -11.25
N LEU A 98 0.50 -0.14 -11.51
CA LEU A 98 0.32 0.78 -12.64
C LEU A 98 0.57 2.23 -12.25
N MET A 99 -0.13 2.70 -11.21
CA MET A 99 -0.12 4.12 -10.83
C MET A 99 1.12 4.48 -10.05
N ILE A 100 1.46 3.72 -9.00
CA ILE A 100 2.60 4.07 -8.15
C ILE A 100 3.91 3.91 -8.89
N VAL A 101 4.12 2.80 -9.61
CA VAL A 101 5.33 2.62 -10.43
C VAL A 101 5.41 3.70 -11.51
N GLY A 102 4.30 3.95 -12.22
CA GLY A 102 4.24 4.97 -13.26
C GLY A 102 4.54 6.37 -12.74
N CYS A 103 3.85 6.80 -11.68
CA CYS A 103 4.11 8.10 -11.06
C CYS A 103 5.54 8.22 -10.52
N THR A 104 6.03 7.20 -9.82
CA THR A 104 7.40 7.23 -9.28
C THR A 104 8.43 7.36 -10.39
N ALA A 105 8.26 6.65 -11.50
CA ALA A 105 9.14 6.72 -12.66
C ALA A 105 9.14 8.08 -13.36
N LEU A 106 8.05 8.86 -13.27
CA LEU A 106 8.00 10.24 -13.77
C LEU A 106 8.87 11.20 -12.94
N PHE A 107 8.98 10.96 -11.64
CA PHE A 107 9.74 11.85 -10.75
C PHE A 107 11.21 11.46 -10.62
N ALA A 108 11.54 10.16 -10.69
CA ALA A 108 12.92 9.68 -10.59
C ALA A 108 13.10 8.34 -11.31
N PRO A 109 14.31 8.07 -11.87
CA PRO A 109 14.61 6.78 -12.48
C PRO A 109 14.49 5.65 -11.46
N ILE A 110 13.78 4.58 -11.82
CA ILE A 110 13.68 3.38 -11.00
C ILE A 110 14.68 2.35 -11.52
N ALA A 111 15.77 2.15 -10.78
CA ALA A 111 16.72 1.10 -11.10
C ALA A 111 16.24 -0.23 -10.50
N ILE A 112 16.04 -1.23 -11.36
CA ILE A 112 15.64 -2.58 -10.94
C ILE A 112 16.88 -3.49 -10.98
N THR A 113 17.23 -4.07 -9.83
CA THR A 113 18.36 -4.99 -9.76
C THR A 113 18.05 -6.32 -10.44
N ARG A 114 19.10 -7.06 -10.86
CA ARG A 114 18.92 -8.41 -11.42
C ARG A 114 18.28 -9.38 -10.43
N ASN A 115 18.52 -9.21 -9.14
CA ASN A 115 17.91 -10.03 -8.10
C ASN A 115 16.40 -9.74 -8.03
N THR A 116 15.99 -8.48 -7.99
CA THR A 116 14.59 -8.08 -8.00
C THR A 116 13.85 -8.64 -9.22
N LEU A 117 14.46 -8.54 -10.40
CA LEU A 117 13.87 -9.07 -11.63
C LEU A 117 13.71 -10.60 -11.63
N LYS A 118 14.66 -11.33 -11.01
CA LYS A 118 14.67 -12.79 -11.04
C LYS A 118 13.95 -13.46 -9.87
N ARG A 119 13.66 -12.74 -8.79
CA ARG A 119 13.13 -13.32 -7.55
C ARG A 119 11.87 -12.61 -7.06
N GLU A 120 11.95 -11.31 -6.77
CA GLU A 120 10.86 -10.57 -6.15
C GLU A 120 9.68 -10.39 -7.13
N ILE A 121 9.94 -9.99 -8.37
CA ILE A 121 8.89 -9.83 -9.40
C ILE A 121 8.21 -11.18 -9.73
N PRO A 122 8.94 -12.30 -9.99
CA PRO A 122 8.29 -13.59 -10.17
C PRO A 122 7.46 -14.06 -8.98
N LEU A 123 7.91 -13.78 -7.74
CA LEU A 123 7.14 -14.09 -6.55
C LEU A 123 5.84 -13.27 -6.47
N CYS A 124 5.90 -12.00 -6.86
CA CYS A 124 4.72 -11.13 -6.94
C CYS A 124 3.72 -11.64 -8.00
N ILE A 125 4.21 -12.08 -9.17
CA ILE A 125 3.36 -12.71 -10.20
C ILE A 125 2.77 -14.02 -9.67
N LEU A 126 3.57 -14.86 -9.01
CA LEU A 126 3.12 -16.12 -8.43
C LEU A 126 2.03 -15.89 -7.37
N SER A 127 2.13 -14.84 -6.55
CA SER A 127 1.09 -14.50 -5.57
C SER A 127 -0.25 -14.19 -6.24
N SER A 128 -0.22 -13.46 -7.35
CA SER A 128 -1.42 -13.15 -8.13
C SER A 128 -2.03 -14.40 -8.78
N ILE A 129 -1.18 -15.30 -9.29
CA ILE A 129 -1.63 -16.59 -9.83
C ILE A 129 -2.22 -17.46 -8.72
N ALA A 130 -1.60 -17.53 -7.54
CA ALA A 130 -2.13 -18.27 -6.40
C ALA A 130 -3.52 -17.74 -5.99
N LEU A 131 -3.69 -16.42 -5.90
CA LEU A 131 -4.99 -15.81 -5.65
C LEU A 131 -6.02 -16.18 -6.73
N LEU A 132 -5.61 -16.10 -8.02
CA LEU A 132 -6.48 -16.46 -9.13
C LEU A 132 -6.96 -17.92 -9.04
N ILE A 133 -6.09 -18.84 -8.65
CA ILE A 133 -6.43 -20.25 -8.44
C ILE A 133 -7.41 -20.39 -7.27
N CYS A 134 -7.10 -19.84 -6.10
CA CYS A 134 -7.92 -19.93 -4.90
C CYS A 134 -9.30 -19.26 -5.04
N ALA A 135 -9.45 -18.31 -5.97
CA ALA A 135 -10.69 -17.55 -6.17
C ALA A 135 -11.55 -18.06 -7.35
N ASN A 136 -11.21 -19.18 -7.99
CA ASN A 136 -11.89 -19.69 -9.19
C ASN A 136 -12.35 -21.16 -9.05
N ASP A 137 -12.98 -21.52 -7.95
CA ASP A 137 -13.49 -22.85 -7.68
C ASP A 137 -14.53 -23.32 -8.72
N VAL A 138 -15.39 -22.41 -9.18
CA VAL A 138 -16.41 -22.70 -10.20
C VAL A 138 -15.76 -23.22 -11.49
N PHE A 139 -14.69 -22.58 -11.93
CA PHE A 139 -14.01 -22.94 -13.17
C PHE A 139 -13.10 -24.17 -12.99
N LEU A 140 -12.42 -24.27 -11.86
CA LEU A 140 -11.40 -25.32 -11.61
C LEU A 140 -12.01 -26.60 -11.09
N ASP A 141 -12.95 -26.52 -10.16
CA ASP A 141 -13.52 -27.67 -9.45
C ASP A 141 -14.97 -27.98 -9.85
N GLY A 142 -15.61 -27.09 -10.64
CA GLY A 142 -17.04 -27.19 -10.95
C GLY A 142 -17.93 -26.91 -9.75
N SER A 143 -17.43 -26.22 -8.74
CA SER A 143 -18.19 -25.79 -7.56
C SER A 143 -19.36 -24.86 -7.92
N GLY A 144 -20.36 -24.75 -7.05
CA GLY A 144 -21.51 -23.88 -7.29
C GLY A 144 -21.23 -22.38 -7.11
N GLU A 145 -20.16 -22.04 -6.42
CA GLU A 145 -19.75 -20.67 -6.11
C GLU A 145 -18.23 -20.55 -5.94
N ASN A 146 -17.68 -19.37 -6.14
CA ASN A 146 -16.28 -19.08 -5.86
C ASN A 146 -16.15 -18.58 -4.42
N ILE A 147 -15.29 -19.24 -3.63
CA ILE A 147 -15.09 -18.93 -2.21
C ILE A 147 -13.62 -18.96 -1.88
N LEU A 148 -13.05 -17.83 -1.47
CA LEU A 148 -11.76 -17.87 -0.79
C LEU A 148 -11.99 -18.43 0.63
N SER A 149 -11.72 -19.71 0.80
CA SER A 149 -12.02 -20.47 2.01
C SER A 149 -11.03 -20.16 3.15
N ILE A 150 -11.31 -20.65 4.36
CA ILE A 150 -10.36 -20.59 5.49
C ILE A 150 -9.07 -21.35 5.14
N THR A 151 -9.17 -22.45 4.42
CA THR A 151 -7.99 -23.23 4.00
C THR A 151 -7.11 -22.43 3.05
N ASP A 152 -7.70 -21.71 2.10
CA ASP A 152 -6.97 -20.81 1.20
C ASP A 152 -6.31 -19.67 1.97
N GLY A 153 -7.03 -19.09 2.93
CA GLY A 153 -6.48 -18.08 3.82
C GLY A 153 -5.24 -18.56 4.57
N LEU A 154 -5.32 -19.74 5.17
CA LEU A 154 -4.18 -20.36 5.87
C LEU A 154 -3.03 -20.69 4.92
N LEU A 155 -3.32 -21.15 3.70
CA LEU A 155 -2.32 -21.40 2.66
C LEU A 155 -1.60 -20.09 2.27
N LEU A 156 -2.34 -19.00 2.06
CA LEU A 156 -1.75 -17.68 1.78
C LEU A 156 -0.85 -17.23 2.93
N LEU A 157 -1.25 -17.43 4.19
CA LEU A 157 -0.41 -17.13 5.35
C LEU A 157 0.85 -18.00 5.42
N CYS A 158 0.80 -19.26 4.98
CA CYS A 158 2.00 -20.09 4.83
C CYS A 158 2.95 -19.52 3.77
N PHE A 159 2.44 -19.08 2.62
CA PHE A 159 3.26 -18.38 1.62
C PHE A 159 3.85 -17.07 2.16
N PHE A 160 3.09 -16.34 2.97
CA PHE A 160 3.60 -15.17 3.66
C PHE A 160 4.78 -15.49 4.59
N ALA A 161 4.67 -16.56 5.38
CA ALA A 161 5.76 -17.00 6.26
C ALA A 161 7.01 -17.41 5.46
N ILE A 162 6.84 -18.08 4.30
CA ILE A 162 7.94 -18.40 3.38
C ILE A 162 8.56 -17.12 2.83
N PHE A 163 7.75 -16.16 2.38
CA PHE A 163 8.22 -14.86 1.90
C PHE A 163 9.04 -14.13 2.94
N LEU A 164 8.56 -14.03 4.18
CA LEU A 164 9.31 -13.42 5.28
C LEU A 164 10.61 -14.14 5.56
N SER A 165 10.58 -15.49 5.64
CA SER A 165 11.77 -16.30 5.89
C SER A 165 12.84 -16.10 4.80
N TYR A 166 12.42 -16.07 3.54
CA TYR A 166 13.27 -15.78 2.39
C TYR A 166 13.88 -14.36 2.49
N THR A 167 13.05 -13.36 2.79
CA THR A 167 13.48 -11.96 2.89
C THR A 167 14.49 -11.76 4.03
N PHE A 168 14.26 -12.39 5.20
CA PHE A 168 15.22 -12.37 6.30
C PHE A 168 16.51 -13.15 6.00
N ALA A 169 16.43 -14.24 5.22
CA ALA A 169 17.64 -14.97 4.78
C ALA A 169 18.53 -14.12 3.88
N ILE A 170 17.94 -13.30 2.98
CA ILE A 170 18.71 -12.32 2.17
C ILE A 170 19.36 -11.30 3.08
N ALA A 171 18.61 -10.71 4.01
CA ALA A 171 19.15 -9.72 4.95
C ALA A 171 20.38 -10.24 5.69
N LYS A 172 20.34 -11.50 6.14
CA LYS A 172 21.45 -12.13 6.86
C LYS A 172 22.64 -12.45 5.96
N ARG A 173 22.40 -12.89 4.73
CA ARG A 173 23.44 -13.28 3.78
C ARG A 173 24.26 -12.08 3.30
N ASP A 174 23.58 -11.02 2.89
CA ASP A 174 24.22 -9.81 2.37
C ASP A 174 24.89 -9.01 3.50
N GLY A 175 24.34 -9.04 4.72
CA GLY A 175 24.98 -8.47 5.91
C GLY A 175 26.28 -9.17 6.34
N SER A 176 26.54 -10.41 5.87
CA SER A 176 27.76 -11.17 6.20
C SER A 176 28.81 -11.17 5.08
N MET A 177 28.48 -10.78 3.87
CA MET A 177 29.41 -10.62 2.76
C MET A 177 29.99 -9.20 2.78
N LYS A 178 31.21 -9.08 3.33
CA LYS A 178 32.09 -7.94 3.08
C LYS A 178 32.65 -8.09 1.68
N GLU A 179 31.98 -7.52 0.70
CA GLU A 179 32.57 -6.85 -0.46
C GLU A 179 31.39 -6.30 -1.30
N PRO A 180 31.34 -4.99 -1.55
CA PRO A 180 30.40 -4.46 -2.52
C PRO A 180 30.88 -4.87 -3.91
N GLU A 181 30.08 -5.59 -4.69
CA GLU A 181 30.20 -5.50 -6.14
C GLU A 181 30.07 -4.02 -6.50
N LYS A 182 31.21 -3.44 -6.88
CA LYS A 182 31.34 -2.08 -7.38
C LYS A 182 30.70 -1.96 -8.76
N GLU A 183 29.40 -2.12 -8.86
CA GLU A 183 28.64 -1.72 -10.05
C GLU A 183 27.57 -0.74 -9.63
N HIS A 184 27.83 0.54 -9.92
CA HIS A 184 26.98 1.72 -9.73
C HIS A 184 26.82 2.28 -8.31
N LEU A 185 27.92 2.42 -7.56
CA LEU A 185 28.00 3.43 -6.50
C LEU A 185 28.31 4.78 -7.16
N GLN A 186 27.32 5.38 -7.81
CA GLN A 186 27.32 6.82 -8.04
C GLN A 186 26.75 7.47 -6.77
N GLU A 187 27.67 8.13 -6.03
CA GLU A 187 27.39 9.10 -4.98
C GLU A 187 26.38 8.65 -3.91
N GLU A 188 26.88 7.94 -2.90
CA GLU A 188 26.26 7.87 -1.57
C GLU A 188 26.28 9.28 -0.94
N ASP A 189 25.46 10.18 -1.47
CA ASP A 189 25.13 11.43 -0.79
C ASP A 189 24.45 11.10 0.53
N GLU A 190 25.23 11.23 1.61
CA GLU A 190 24.89 11.45 3.00
C GLU A 190 23.50 10.91 3.49
N ILE A 191 23.28 9.59 3.42
CA ILE A 191 22.21 9.00 4.26
C ILE A 191 22.60 9.29 5.71
N ARG A 192 21.89 10.20 6.34
CA ARG A 192 22.11 10.65 7.70
C ARG A 192 21.86 9.50 8.66
N LEU A 193 22.92 8.94 9.26
CA LEU A 193 22.80 7.89 10.26
C LEU A 193 22.13 8.45 11.53
N LEU A 194 20.86 8.13 11.71
CA LEU A 194 20.12 8.47 12.92
C LEU A 194 20.43 7.46 14.03
N PRO A 195 20.45 7.85 15.31
CA PRO A 195 20.41 6.90 16.42
C PRO A 195 19.23 5.93 16.30
N ALA A 196 19.38 4.68 16.73
CA ALA A 196 18.33 3.65 16.53
C ALA A 196 16.94 4.08 17.04
N TRP A 197 16.87 4.73 18.22
CA TRP A 197 15.61 5.23 18.76
C TRP A 197 14.99 6.35 17.91
N LYS A 198 15.81 7.20 17.29
CA LYS A 198 15.32 8.22 16.34
C LYS A 198 14.82 7.59 15.05
N SER A 199 15.53 6.57 14.52
CA SER A 199 15.05 5.82 13.36
C SER A 199 13.68 5.19 13.63
N ALA A 200 13.52 4.57 14.81
CA ALA A 200 12.22 4.02 15.22
C ALA A 200 11.13 5.09 15.31
N LEU A 201 11.45 6.26 15.92
CA LEU A 201 10.51 7.38 16.02
C LEU A 201 10.13 7.92 14.63
N TYR A 202 11.08 8.01 13.70
CA TYR A 202 10.84 8.46 12.33
C TYR A 202 9.97 7.46 11.55
N ILE A 203 10.18 6.16 11.74
CA ILE A 203 9.34 5.12 11.13
C ILE A 203 7.92 5.17 11.70
N LEU A 204 7.78 5.10 13.02
CA LEU A 204 6.44 5.07 13.66
C LEU A 204 5.68 6.39 13.46
N GLY A 205 6.36 7.52 13.63
CA GLY A 205 5.78 8.83 13.39
C GLY A 205 5.45 9.06 11.91
N GLY A 206 6.31 8.58 11.01
CA GLY A 206 6.09 8.61 9.58
C GLY A 206 4.86 7.79 9.17
N LEU A 207 4.72 6.57 9.68
CA LEU A 207 3.54 5.73 9.44
C LEU A 207 2.27 6.37 10.00
N ALA A 208 2.31 6.87 11.23
CA ALA A 208 1.18 7.58 11.82
C ALA A 208 0.78 8.81 10.97
N GLY A 209 1.76 9.60 10.52
CA GLY A 209 1.53 10.75 9.64
C GLY A 209 0.92 10.36 8.29
N LEU A 210 1.36 9.26 7.69
CA LEU A 210 0.81 8.73 6.44
C LEU A 210 -0.65 8.28 6.60
N ILE A 211 -0.96 7.53 7.65
CA ILE A 211 -2.31 7.00 7.91
C ILE A 211 -3.28 8.13 8.25
N ILE A 212 -2.92 9.00 9.19
CA ILE A 212 -3.76 10.13 9.61
C ILE A 212 -3.91 11.12 8.46
N GLY A 213 -2.81 11.43 7.77
CA GLY A 213 -2.80 12.33 6.62
C GLY A 213 -3.61 11.78 5.46
N GLY A 214 -3.53 10.47 5.17
CA GLY A 214 -4.33 9.80 4.16
C GLY A 214 -5.84 9.92 4.44
N ASN A 215 -6.27 9.66 5.67
CA ASN A 215 -7.66 9.81 6.07
C ASN A 215 -8.15 11.26 5.91
N PHE A 216 -7.40 12.24 6.40
CA PHE A 216 -7.77 13.65 6.24
C PHE A 216 -7.83 14.08 4.76
N PHE A 217 -6.88 13.61 3.95
CA PHE A 217 -6.87 13.89 2.51
C PHE A 217 -8.11 13.34 1.82
N VAL A 218 -8.47 12.08 2.09
CA VAL A 218 -9.64 11.41 1.52
C VAL A 218 -10.94 12.08 1.99
N ASP A 219 -11.04 12.40 3.27
CA ASP A 219 -12.23 13.06 3.83
C ASP A 219 -12.42 14.45 3.20
N GLY A 220 -11.35 15.26 3.11
CA GLY A 220 -11.40 16.57 2.49
C GLY A 220 -11.71 16.52 0.99
N ALA A 221 -11.06 15.60 0.25
CA ALA A 221 -11.32 15.39 -1.17
C ALA A 221 -12.76 14.94 -1.42
N SER A 222 -13.27 14.02 -0.59
CA SER A 222 -14.65 13.51 -0.67
C SER A 222 -15.67 14.59 -0.34
N GLY A 223 -15.41 15.44 0.66
CA GLY A 223 -16.25 16.59 1.00
C GLY A 223 -16.37 17.59 -0.16
N ILE A 224 -15.23 17.93 -0.77
CA ILE A 224 -15.20 18.82 -1.95
C ILE A 224 -15.97 18.18 -3.12
N ALA A 225 -15.73 16.89 -3.40
CA ALA A 225 -16.39 16.18 -4.49
C ALA A 225 -17.93 16.13 -4.31
N ARG A 226 -18.41 15.89 -3.07
CA ARG A 226 -19.84 15.99 -2.73
C ARG A 226 -20.40 17.39 -2.98
N GLY A 227 -19.65 18.41 -2.55
CA GLY A 227 -20.02 19.81 -2.79
C GLY A 227 -20.14 20.18 -4.28
N LEU A 228 -19.39 19.47 -5.15
CA LEU A 228 -19.45 19.60 -6.60
C LEU A 228 -20.52 18.69 -7.25
N GLY A 229 -21.27 17.92 -6.46
CA GLY A 229 -22.36 17.07 -6.94
C GLY A 229 -21.90 15.70 -7.48
N VAL A 230 -20.68 15.25 -7.16
CA VAL A 230 -20.19 13.92 -7.51
C VAL A 230 -20.93 12.88 -6.67
N SER A 231 -21.37 11.78 -7.29
CA SER A 231 -22.11 10.73 -6.59
C SER A 231 -21.24 9.96 -5.59
N GLU A 232 -21.85 9.48 -4.49
CA GLU A 232 -21.15 8.68 -3.46
C GLU A 232 -20.49 7.43 -4.04
N SER A 233 -21.11 6.82 -5.06
CA SER A 233 -20.52 5.66 -5.74
C SER A 233 -19.21 5.99 -6.43
N ILE A 234 -19.11 7.13 -7.13
CA ILE A 234 -17.88 7.57 -7.78
C ILE A 234 -16.83 7.91 -6.73
N ILE A 235 -17.22 8.64 -5.66
CA ILE A 235 -16.32 8.97 -4.55
C ILE A 235 -15.76 7.70 -3.92
N GLY A 236 -16.59 6.73 -3.61
CA GLY A 236 -16.19 5.46 -3.03
C GLY A 236 -15.25 4.65 -3.94
N LEU A 237 -15.58 4.55 -5.23
CA LEU A 237 -14.79 3.79 -6.20
C LEU A 237 -13.45 4.44 -6.55
N THR A 238 -13.31 5.74 -6.37
CA THR A 238 -12.08 6.48 -6.77
C THR A 238 -11.31 6.99 -5.56
N LEU A 239 -11.87 7.94 -4.82
CA LEU A 239 -11.15 8.64 -3.76
C LEU A 239 -10.94 7.75 -2.52
N VAL A 240 -11.95 7.01 -2.12
CA VAL A 240 -11.83 6.13 -0.94
C VAL A 240 -10.99 4.89 -1.29
N ALA A 241 -11.25 4.25 -2.43
CA ALA A 241 -10.48 3.07 -2.85
C ALA A 241 -9.01 3.39 -3.16
N GLY A 242 -8.72 4.54 -3.80
CA GLY A 242 -7.35 4.98 -4.04
C GLY A 242 -6.66 5.55 -2.79
N GLY A 243 -7.45 5.96 -1.80
CA GLY A 243 -6.97 6.63 -0.59
C GLY A 243 -6.16 5.73 0.33
N THR A 244 -6.49 4.44 0.39
CA THR A 244 -5.72 3.47 1.18
C THR A 244 -4.30 3.31 0.65
N SER A 245 -4.09 3.45 -0.66
CA SER A 245 -2.77 3.33 -1.31
C SER A 245 -2.00 4.67 -1.43
N LEU A 246 -2.52 5.77 -0.86
CA LEU A 246 -1.78 7.04 -0.80
C LEU A 246 -0.48 6.96 0.03
N PRO A 247 -0.42 6.24 1.16
CA PRO A 247 0.81 6.01 1.88
C PRO A 247 1.91 5.37 1.01
N GLU A 248 1.56 4.34 0.24
CA GLU A 248 2.47 3.67 -0.68
C GLU A 248 2.95 4.60 -1.78
N LEU A 249 2.04 5.36 -2.40
CA LEU A 249 2.37 6.32 -3.46
C LEU A 249 3.35 7.37 -2.96
N ALA A 250 3.03 8.03 -1.85
CA ALA A 250 3.84 9.09 -1.30
C ALA A 250 5.22 8.58 -0.88
N THR A 251 5.27 7.44 -0.18
CA THR A 251 6.53 6.84 0.28
C THR A 251 7.42 6.43 -0.89
N SER A 252 6.84 5.81 -1.93
CA SER A 252 7.60 5.39 -3.12
C SER A 252 8.18 6.58 -3.89
N ILE A 253 7.39 7.65 -4.11
CA ILE A 253 7.87 8.87 -4.76
C ILE A 253 8.97 9.53 -3.93
N VAL A 254 8.77 9.70 -2.61
CA VAL A 254 9.76 10.34 -1.73
C VAL A 254 11.04 9.51 -1.66
N ALA A 255 10.94 8.18 -1.55
CA ALA A 255 12.11 7.31 -1.54
C ALA A 255 12.92 7.43 -2.84
N ALA A 256 12.25 7.45 -4.00
CA ALA A 256 12.90 7.62 -5.29
C ALA A 256 13.56 9.01 -5.43
N LEU A 257 12.88 10.08 -5.01
CA LEU A 257 13.44 11.44 -5.01
C LEU A 257 14.66 11.56 -4.08
N LYS A 258 14.70 10.79 -2.99
CA LYS A 258 15.86 10.71 -2.07
C LYS A 258 16.94 9.74 -2.54
N LYS A 259 16.95 9.38 -3.81
CA LYS A 259 17.93 8.45 -4.41
C LYS A 259 17.96 7.06 -3.74
N ASN A 260 16.81 6.60 -3.21
CA ASN A 260 16.60 5.27 -2.64
C ASN A 260 15.58 4.44 -3.46
N PRO A 261 15.83 4.19 -4.75
CA PRO A 261 14.88 3.51 -5.63
C PRO A 261 14.58 2.07 -5.16
N GLU A 262 15.49 1.43 -4.44
CA GLU A 262 15.29 0.09 -3.88
C GLU A 262 14.20 0.08 -2.80
N ILE A 263 14.12 1.12 -1.94
CA ILE A 263 13.03 1.26 -0.97
C ILE A 263 11.70 1.46 -1.71
N ALA A 264 11.68 2.28 -2.78
CA ALA A 264 10.48 2.54 -3.56
C ALA A 264 9.93 1.26 -4.22
N ILE A 265 10.79 0.52 -4.93
CA ILE A 265 10.41 -0.73 -5.59
C ILE A 265 10.07 -1.82 -4.56
N GLY A 266 10.83 -1.91 -3.48
CA GLY A 266 10.57 -2.82 -2.38
C GLY A 266 9.21 -2.57 -1.73
N ASN A 267 8.83 -1.30 -1.53
CA ASN A 267 7.53 -0.92 -1.03
C ASN A 267 6.41 -1.42 -1.96
N VAL A 268 6.49 -1.16 -3.25
CA VAL A 268 5.45 -1.60 -4.22
C VAL A 268 5.32 -3.13 -4.26
N ILE A 269 6.43 -3.85 -4.45
CA ILE A 269 6.42 -5.32 -4.52
C ILE A 269 5.99 -5.90 -3.17
N GLY A 270 6.53 -5.36 -2.08
CA GLY A 270 6.20 -5.78 -0.71
C GLY A 270 4.71 -5.60 -0.41
N SER A 271 4.15 -4.43 -0.68
CA SER A 271 2.72 -4.16 -0.48
C SER A 271 1.84 -5.11 -1.29
N ASN A 272 2.20 -5.42 -2.55
CA ASN A 272 1.45 -6.38 -3.35
C ASN A 272 1.47 -7.80 -2.74
N LEU A 273 2.63 -8.25 -2.24
CA LEU A 273 2.76 -9.54 -1.57
C LEU A 273 2.04 -9.55 -0.21
N PHE A 274 2.14 -8.47 0.56
CA PHE A 274 1.40 -8.31 1.82
C PHE A 274 -0.10 -8.35 1.60
N ASN A 275 -0.59 -7.63 0.61
CA ASN A 275 -2.01 -7.55 0.30
C ASN A 275 -2.59 -8.93 -0.05
N ILE A 276 -1.91 -9.72 -0.89
CA ILE A 276 -2.40 -11.05 -1.26
C ILE A 276 -2.17 -12.05 -0.12
N PHE A 277 -0.93 -12.20 0.34
CA PHE A 277 -0.58 -13.27 1.27
C PHE A 277 -1.04 -13.00 2.70
N PHE A 278 -0.91 -11.76 3.18
CA PHE A 278 -1.22 -11.44 4.57
C PHE A 278 -2.63 -10.87 4.73
N VAL A 279 -2.99 -9.83 3.98
CA VAL A 279 -4.30 -9.16 4.14
C VAL A 279 -5.44 -10.12 3.77
N LEU A 280 -5.42 -10.74 2.57
CA LEU A 280 -6.44 -11.73 2.22
C LEU A 280 -6.29 -13.01 3.03
N GLY A 281 -5.05 -13.44 3.32
CA GLY A 281 -4.80 -14.58 4.18
C GLY A 281 -5.46 -14.43 5.55
N CYS A 282 -5.29 -13.31 6.22
CA CYS A 282 -5.96 -13.02 7.49
C CYS A 282 -7.48 -12.92 7.33
N SER A 283 -7.94 -12.17 6.32
CA SER A 283 -9.38 -11.94 6.11
C SER A 283 -10.13 -13.25 5.86
N ALA A 284 -9.62 -14.10 4.97
CA ALA A 284 -10.22 -15.40 4.64
C ALA A 284 -10.11 -16.40 5.79
N SER A 285 -9.02 -16.34 6.59
CA SER A 285 -8.86 -17.21 7.78
C SER A 285 -9.87 -16.86 8.89
N ILE A 286 -10.32 -15.61 8.97
CA ILE A 286 -11.34 -15.16 9.94
C ILE A 286 -12.74 -15.54 9.45
N THR A 287 -13.03 -15.27 8.18
CA THR A 287 -14.35 -15.52 7.57
C THR A 287 -14.16 -15.87 6.10
N PRO A 288 -14.77 -16.97 5.59
CA PRO A 288 -14.74 -17.29 4.16
C PRO A 288 -15.28 -16.15 3.32
N LEU A 289 -14.55 -15.77 2.29
CA LEU A 289 -14.90 -14.66 1.42
C LEU A 289 -15.62 -15.20 0.18
N ARG A 290 -16.94 -15.07 0.13
CA ARG A 290 -17.79 -15.50 -1.01
C ARG A 290 -17.79 -14.41 -2.08
N LEU A 291 -17.42 -14.78 -3.29
CA LEU A 291 -17.42 -13.91 -4.46
C LEU A 291 -18.80 -13.93 -5.10
N THR A 292 -19.64 -12.92 -4.85
CA THR A 292 -21.06 -12.92 -5.24
C THR A 292 -21.38 -12.03 -6.44
N GLY A 293 -20.45 -11.23 -6.95
CA GLY A 293 -20.71 -10.18 -7.94
C GLY A 293 -19.87 -10.26 -9.21
N ILE A 294 -19.49 -9.09 -9.68
CA ILE A 294 -18.70 -8.82 -10.91
C ILE A 294 -17.29 -9.46 -10.87
N THR A 295 -16.92 -10.06 -9.77
CA THR A 295 -15.63 -10.70 -9.51
C THR A 295 -15.54 -12.16 -9.99
N ASN A 296 -16.52 -12.65 -10.73
CA ASN A 296 -16.36 -13.85 -11.55
C ASN A 296 -15.50 -13.48 -12.77
N PHE A 297 -14.22 -13.51 -12.61
CA PHE A 297 -13.23 -13.32 -13.69
C PHE A 297 -12.96 -14.61 -14.42
#